data_d63ebe1e8b5102d3fe58e4a4b30b23fe
#
_entry.id   d63ebe1e8b5102d3fe58e4a4b30b23fe
#
_cell.length_a   1.000
_cell.length_b   1.000
_cell.length_c   1.000
_cell.angle_alpha   90.00
_cell.angle_beta   90.00
_cell.angle_gamma   90.00
#
_symmetry.space_group_name_H-M   'P 1'
#
loop_
_entity.id
_entity.type
_entity.pdbx_description
1 polymer ?
#
loop_
_entity_poly.entity_id
_entity_poly.type
_entity_poly.pdbx_seq_one_letter_code
_entity_poly.pdbx_strand_id
1 'polypeptide(L)'
;MTDTQVTILAAGMGTRLGRPFPKPLTPLDDGRTIMQQQLDNISQAFGTGTRIQIVVGFKLDLILEAAPDAVFVYNERFDQTNTCKSLLKALRASAPGPVVWMNGDVVFEPEVLKRLKLNIDTGQTAIAVNTSAVSDEEVKYTVNENGLVKELSKTVVGGLGESVGINVIAASDKAALIKRLDECDDQDYF
;
A
#
# COMPACT_ATOMS: atom_id res chain seq x y z
N MET A 1 -2.09 20.42 12.02
CA MET A 1 -2.59 19.26 11.27
C MET A 1 -1.34 18.51 10.79
N THR A 2 -1.19 17.25 11.15
CA THR A 2 -0.09 16.42 10.61
C THR A 2 -0.43 16.11 9.15
N ASP A 3 0.42 16.55 8.22
CA ASP A 3 0.21 16.31 6.81
C ASP A 3 0.22 14.80 6.56
N THR A 4 -0.92 14.28 6.11
CA THR A 4 -1.05 12.88 5.70
C THR A 4 -0.16 12.64 4.50
N GLN A 5 0.65 11.59 4.55
CA GLN A 5 1.47 11.14 3.44
C GLN A 5 0.90 9.84 2.89
N VAL A 6 0.91 9.70 1.59
CA VAL A 6 0.43 8.47 0.92
C VAL A 6 1.57 7.85 0.14
N THR A 7 1.75 6.55 0.29
CA THR A 7 2.75 5.76 -0.43
C THR A 7 2.07 4.73 -1.32
N ILE A 8 2.44 4.67 -2.61
CA ILE A 8 2.02 3.64 -3.56
C ILE A 8 3.21 2.71 -3.82
N LEU A 9 3.02 1.40 -3.62
CA LEU A 9 4.05 0.40 -3.87
C LEU A 9 3.93 -0.10 -5.31
N ALA A 10 4.79 0.40 -6.20
CA ALA A 10 4.75 0.18 -7.64
C ALA A 10 6.05 -0.42 -8.21
N ALA A 11 6.93 -0.98 -7.37
CA ALA A 11 8.24 -1.46 -7.80
C ALA A 11 8.22 -2.85 -8.47
N GLY A 12 7.16 -3.65 -8.27
CA GLY A 12 7.10 -5.05 -8.66
C GLY A 12 7.08 -5.28 -10.19
N MET A 13 7.70 -6.39 -10.61
CA MET A 13 7.79 -6.79 -12.03
C MET A 13 6.47 -7.31 -12.63
N GLY A 14 5.50 -7.71 -11.80
CA GLY A 14 4.22 -8.22 -12.28
C GLY A 14 4.32 -9.50 -13.14
N THR A 15 5.35 -10.33 -12.91
CA THR A 15 5.74 -11.46 -13.76
C THR A 15 4.64 -12.47 -14.05
N ARG A 16 3.68 -12.65 -13.12
CA ARG A 16 2.56 -13.60 -13.29
C ARG A 16 1.65 -13.28 -14.47
N LEU A 17 1.55 -12.00 -14.86
CA LEU A 17 0.69 -11.56 -15.95
C LEU A 17 1.41 -11.45 -17.30
N GLY A 18 2.74 -11.60 -17.34
CA GLY A 18 3.54 -11.52 -18.58
C GLY A 18 3.38 -10.19 -19.35
N ARG A 19 2.91 -9.14 -18.70
CA ARG A 19 2.62 -7.85 -19.34
C ARG A 19 3.90 -7.06 -19.57
N PRO A 20 4.01 -6.32 -20.69
CA PRO A 20 5.19 -5.52 -21.00
C PRO A 20 5.28 -4.21 -20.21
N PHE A 21 4.33 -3.90 -19.31
CA PHE A 21 4.26 -2.65 -18.54
C PHE A 21 3.93 -2.92 -17.07
N PRO A 22 4.26 -1.99 -16.15
CA PRO A 22 3.95 -2.10 -14.72
C PRO A 22 2.45 -2.28 -14.46
N LYS A 23 2.08 -3.14 -13.52
CA LYS A 23 0.67 -3.39 -13.16
C LYS A 23 -0.14 -2.12 -12.85
N PRO A 24 0.40 -1.09 -12.15
CA PRO A 24 -0.31 0.15 -11.90
C PRO A 24 -0.80 0.88 -13.16
N LEU A 25 -0.17 0.63 -14.30
CA LEU A 25 -0.53 1.21 -15.60
C LEU A 25 -1.53 0.37 -16.39
N THR A 26 -2.12 -0.67 -15.78
CA THR A 26 -3.20 -1.45 -16.40
C THR A 26 -4.40 -0.54 -16.64
N PRO A 27 -4.93 -0.48 -17.88
CA PRO A 27 -6.13 0.30 -18.17
C PRO A 27 -7.37 -0.34 -17.52
N LEU A 28 -8.27 0.51 -17.04
CA LEU A 28 -9.59 0.18 -16.55
C LEU A 28 -10.65 0.44 -17.64
N ASP A 29 -11.85 -0.07 -17.42
CA ASP A 29 -12.96 0.06 -18.39
C ASP A 29 -13.39 1.51 -18.66
N ASP A 30 -13.13 2.42 -17.72
CA ASP A 30 -13.40 3.86 -17.83
C ASP A 30 -12.29 4.65 -18.56
N GLY A 31 -11.27 3.97 -19.05
CA GLY A 31 -10.14 4.55 -19.78
C GLY A 31 -9.00 5.08 -18.92
N ARG A 32 -9.15 5.14 -17.59
CA ARG A 32 -8.05 5.46 -16.67
C ARG A 32 -7.13 4.25 -16.48
N THR A 33 -5.92 4.47 -15.98
CA THR A 33 -5.11 3.40 -15.40
C THR A 33 -5.45 3.20 -13.92
N ILE A 34 -5.05 2.05 -13.34
CA ILE A 34 -5.17 1.82 -11.89
C ILE A 34 -4.50 2.97 -11.13
N MET A 35 -3.30 3.38 -11.53
CA MET A 35 -2.58 4.48 -10.89
C MET A 35 -3.35 5.81 -10.96
N GLN A 36 -3.93 6.16 -12.11
CA GLN A 36 -4.74 7.37 -12.23
C GLN A 36 -5.95 7.33 -11.30
N GLN A 37 -6.65 6.18 -11.22
CA GLN A 37 -7.75 6.02 -10.27
C GLN A 37 -7.28 6.19 -8.82
N GLN A 38 -6.14 5.60 -8.45
CA GLN A 38 -5.58 5.75 -7.10
C GLN A 38 -5.25 7.21 -6.78
N LEU A 39 -4.60 7.93 -7.70
CA LEU A 39 -4.28 9.35 -7.54
C LEU A 39 -5.53 10.22 -7.39
N ASP A 40 -6.57 9.97 -8.17
CA ASP A 40 -7.86 10.65 -8.08
C ASP A 40 -8.51 10.39 -6.71
N ASN A 41 -8.53 9.14 -6.25
CA ASN A 41 -9.09 8.75 -4.96
C ASN A 41 -8.34 9.38 -3.78
N ILE A 42 -7.01 9.47 -3.86
CA ILE A 42 -6.18 10.15 -2.86
C ILE A 42 -6.54 11.64 -2.81
N SER A 43 -6.60 12.30 -3.97
CA SER A 43 -6.97 13.71 -4.06
C SER A 43 -8.36 13.99 -3.49
N GLN A 44 -9.34 13.12 -3.75
CA GLN A 44 -10.69 13.24 -3.21
C GLN A 44 -10.75 13.05 -1.68
N ALA A 45 -9.94 12.15 -1.12
CA ALA A 45 -9.99 11.82 0.31
C ALA A 45 -9.19 12.81 1.17
N PHE A 46 -8.03 13.26 0.69
CA PHE A 46 -7.05 14.01 1.47
C PHE A 46 -6.77 15.42 0.91
N GLY A 47 -7.23 15.73 -0.29
CA GLY A 47 -6.98 17.00 -0.98
C GLY A 47 -5.79 16.97 -1.93
N THR A 48 -5.73 17.96 -2.83
CA THR A 48 -4.71 18.05 -3.89
C THR A 48 -3.29 18.36 -3.40
N GLY A 49 -3.14 18.85 -2.16
CA GLY A 49 -1.85 19.11 -1.53
C GLY A 49 -1.23 17.91 -0.82
N THR A 50 -1.84 16.73 -0.91
CA THR A 50 -1.34 15.51 -0.26
C THR A 50 0.01 15.10 -0.82
N ARG A 51 0.99 14.86 0.06
CA ARG A 51 2.30 14.34 -0.35
C ARG A 51 2.16 12.88 -0.79
N ILE A 52 2.33 12.65 -2.08
CA ILE A 52 2.31 11.31 -2.67
C ILE A 52 3.73 10.84 -2.93
N GLN A 53 4.06 9.65 -2.41
CA GLN A 53 5.32 8.96 -2.62
C GLN A 53 5.06 7.66 -3.37
N ILE A 54 5.83 7.36 -4.40
CA ILE A 54 5.69 6.13 -5.19
C ILE A 54 7.00 5.36 -5.13
N VAL A 55 6.93 4.10 -4.66
CA VAL A 55 8.09 3.20 -4.72
C VAL A 55 8.15 2.59 -6.10
N VAL A 56 9.26 2.83 -6.79
CA VAL A 56 9.47 2.41 -8.18
C VAL A 56 10.61 1.40 -8.30
N GLY A 57 10.57 0.60 -9.36
CA GLY A 57 11.58 -0.41 -9.67
C GLY A 57 11.51 -0.79 -11.14
N PHE A 58 10.71 -1.83 -11.46
CA PHE A 58 10.52 -2.28 -12.84
C PHE A 58 9.93 -1.16 -13.72
N LYS A 59 10.61 -0.85 -14.83
CA LYS A 59 10.19 0.19 -15.81
C LYS A 59 9.76 1.49 -15.14
N LEU A 60 10.60 1.97 -14.25
CA LEU A 60 10.35 3.17 -13.45
C LEU A 60 10.03 4.40 -14.31
N ASP A 61 10.63 4.50 -15.51
CA ASP A 61 10.39 5.56 -16.49
C ASP A 61 8.91 5.77 -16.80
N LEU A 62 8.18 4.67 -17.03
CA LEU A 62 6.74 4.71 -17.31
C LEU A 62 5.91 5.21 -16.11
N ILE A 63 6.34 4.88 -14.89
CA ILE A 63 5.67 5.34 -13.67
C ILE A 63 5.94 6.84 -13.43
N LEU A 64 7.18 7.29 -13.69
CA LEU A 64 7.54 8.70 -13.60
C LEU A 64 6.70 9.56 -14.56
N GLU A 65 6.53 9.11 -15.79
CA GLU A 65 5.68 9.78 -16.79
C GLU A 65 4.20 9.83 -16.37
N ALA A 66 3.70 8.78 -15.74
CA ALA A 66 2.29 8.68 -15.33
C ALA A 66 1.95 9.52 -14.07
N ALA A 67 2.94 9.88 -13.25
CA ALA A 67 2.73 10.61 -12.00
C ALA A 67 3.85 11.66 -11.75
N PRO A 68 4.03 12.65 -12.63
CA PRO A 68 5.19 13.56 -12.61
C PRO A 68 5.32 14.41 -11.33
N ASP A 69 4.21 14.62 -10.60
CA ASP A 69 4.19 15.43 -9.39
C ASP A 69 4.47 14.62 -8.11
N ALA A 70 4.69 13.30 -8.23
CA ALA A 70 4.97 12.44 -7.08
C ALA A 70 6.45 12.51 -6.65
N VAL A 71 6.69 12.15 -5.39
CA VAL A 71 8.05 11.87 -4.88
C VAL A 71 8.38 10.40 -5.13
N PHE A 72 9.52 10.11 -5.74
CA PHE A 72 9.88 8.72 -6.04
C PHE A 72 10.92 8.16 -5.08
N VAL A 73 10.72 6.90 -4.69
CA VAL A 73 11.69 6.11 -3.93
C VAL A 73 12.07 4.89 -4.76
N TYR A 74 13.33 4.80 -5.15
CA TYR A 74 13.80 3.69 -5.96
C TYR A 74 14.15 2.47 -5.11
N ASN A 75 13.53 1.33 -5.41
CA ASN A 75 13.95 0.05 -4.89
C ASN A 75 14.87 -0.63 -5.91
N GLU A 76 16.18 -0.45 -5.74
CA GLU A 76 17.21 -0.97 -6.65
C GLU A 76 17.27 -2.51 -6.67
N ARG A 77 16.67 -3.16 -5.65
CA ARG A 77 16.60 -4.63 -5.55
C ARG A 77 15.18 -5.16 -5.81
N PHE A 78 14.41 -4.45 -6.62
CA PHE A 78 13.00 -4.78 -6.90
C PHE A 78 12.80 -6.19 -7.48
N ASP A 79 13.79 -6.75 -8.16
CA ASP A 79 13.82 -8.08 -8.74
C ASP A 79 14.23 -9.18 -7.75
N GLN A 80 14.76 -8.80 -6.59
CA GLN A 80 15.28 -9.70 -5.55
C GLN A 80 14.50 -9.61 -4.25
N THR A 81 13.65 -8.60 -4.09
CA THR A 81 12.92 -8.33 -2.85
C THR A 81 11.42 -8.24 -3.06
N ASN A 82 10.66 -8.51 -2.01
CA ASN A 82 9.21 -8.39 -2.03
C ASN A 82 8.72 -7.07 -1.43
N THR A 83 7.41 -6.94 -1.26
CA THR A 83 6.72 -5.70 -0.86
C THR A 83 7.18 -5.15 0.49
N CYS A 84 7.60 -6.01 1.45
CA CYS A 84 8.12 -5.57 2.76
C CYS A 84 9.34 -4.64 2.61
N LYS A 85 10.28 -4.93 1.72
CA LYS A 85 11.47 -4.10 1.51
C LYS A 85 11.16 -2.79 0.76
N SER A 86 10.18 -2.82 -0.15
CA SER A 86 9.66 -1.61 -0.79
C SER A 86 8.99 -0.68 0.24
N LEU A 87 8.16 -1.23 1.13
CA LEU A 87 7.55 -0.46 2.22
C LEU A 87 8.60 0.09 3.19
N LEU A 88 9.60 -0.69 3.56
CA LEU A 88 10.71 -0.25 4.41
C LEU A 88 11.40 1.00 3.84
N LYS A 89 11.75 0.97 2.54
CA LYS A 89 12.37 2.12 1.87
C LYS A 89 11.46 3.36 1.91
N ALA A 90 10.19 3.17 1.64
CA ALA A 90 9.20 4.25 1.68
C ALA A 90 9.08 4.88 3.07
N LEU A 91 8.93 4.06 4.11
CA LEU A 91 8.78 4.56 5.48
C LEU A 91 10.05 5.26 5.98
N ARG A 92 11.24 4.79 5.61
CA ARG A 92 12.51 5.45 5.92
C ARG A 92 12.66 6.82 5.22
N ALA A 93 12.11 6.96 4.03
CA ALA A 93 12.11 8.21 3.25
C ALA A 93 10.92 9.14 3.59
N SER A 94 9.96 8.69 4.38
CA SER A 94 8.78 9.48 4.74
C SER A 94 9.10 10.55 5.78
N ALA A 95 8.40 11.68 5.73
CA ALA A 95 8.47 12.70 6.77
C ALA A 95 7.85 12.20 8.09
N PRO A 96 8.06 12.89 9.24
CA PRO A 96 7.33 12.60 10.47
C PRO A 96 5.81 12.65 10.26
N GLY A 97 5.06 11.80 10.98
CA GLY A 97 3.60 11.72 10.88
C GLY A 97 3.09 10.36 10.40
N PRO A 98 1.78 10.20 10.30
CA PRO A 98 1.15 8.97 9.80
C PRO A 98 1.40 8.78 8.30
N VAL A 99 1.38 7.53 7.86
CA VAL A 99 1.52 7.17 6.45
C VAL A 99 0.40 6.21 6.06
N VAL A 100 -0.31 6.53 4.99
CA VAL A 100 -1.16 5.59 4.28
C VAL A 100 -0.29 4.89 3.23
N TRP A 101 -0.33 3.58 3.14
CA TRP A 101 0.30 2.90 2.00
C TRP A 101 -0.66 1.95 1.31
N MET A 102 -0.45 1.78 0.02
CA MET A 102 -1.25 0.87 -0.79
C MET A 102 -0.43 0.16 -1.86
N ASN A 103 -0.89 -1.03 -2.23
CA ASN A 103 -0.34 -1.74 -3.38
C ASN A 103 -0.76 -1.03 -4.67
N GLY A 104 0.14 -0.90 -5.62
CA GLY A 104 -0.09 -0.18 -6.88
C GLY A 104 -1.02 -0.89 -7.87
N ASP A 105 -1.47 -2.10 -7.57
CA ASP A 105 -2.36 -2.91 -8.40
C ASP A 105 -3.79 -3.06 -7.82
N VAL A 106 -4.11 -2.31 -6.77
CA VAL A 106 -5.42 -2.35 -6.10
C VAL A 106 -6.36 -1.31 -6.71
N VAL A 107 -7.55 -1.75 -7.10
CA VAL A 107 -8.68 -0.92 -7.54
C VAL A 107 -9.68 -0.81 -6.40
N PHE A 108 -10.08 0.39 -6.04
CA PHE A 108 -10.97 0.62 -4.90
C PHE A 108 -11.78 1.90 -5.04
N GLU A 109 -12.87 1.98 -4.30
CA GLU A 109 -13.71 3.17 -4.23
C GLU A 109 -13.13 4.23 -3.26
N PRO A 110 -13.29 5.55 -3.54
CA PRO A 110 -12.74 6.63 -2.69
C PRO A 110 -13.16 6.53 -1.22
N GLU A 111 -14.30 5.90 -0.95
CA GLU A 111 -14.85 5.72 0.39
C GLU A 111 -13.92 4.92 1.32
N VAL A 112 -13.10 4.03 0.78
CA VAL A 112 -12.10 3.29 1.56
C VAL A 112 -11.12 4.26 2.24
N LEU A 113 -10.58 5.22 1.51
CA LEU A 113 -9.65 6.21 2.07
C LEU A 113 -10.34 7.18 3.04
N LYS A 114 -11.59 7.56 2.76
CA LYS A 114 -12.37 8.42 3.67
C LYS A 114 -12.60 7.74 5.02
N ARG A 115 -12.86 6.43 5.03
CA ARG A 115 -12.98 5.64 6.28
C ARG A 115 -11.64 5.55 7.02
N LEU A 116 -10.56 5.27 6.33
CA LEU A 116 -9.22 5.22 6.92
C LEU A 116 -8.77 6.57 7.48
N LYS A 117 -9.28 7.69 6.95
CA LYS A 117 -9.01 9.02 7.49
C LYS A 117 -9.41 9.16 8.96
N LEU A 118 -10.47 8.49 9.41
CA LEU A 118 -10.87 8.49 10.83
C LEU A 118 -9.77 7.90 11.72
N ASN A 119 -9.10 6.83 11.26
CA ASN A 119 -7.98 6.22 11.99
C ASN A 119 -6.76 7.16 12.02
N ILE A 120 -6.48 7.86 10.93
CA ILE A 120 -5.41 8.88 10.89
C ILE A 120 -5.69 9.98 11.91
N ASP A 121 -6.90 10.53 11.89
CA ASP A 121 -7.32 11.64 12.77
C ASP A 121 -7.30 11.23 14.25
N THR A 122 -7.50 9.95 14.56
CA THR A 122 -7.45 9.40 15.94
C THR A 122 -6.09 8.78 16.30
N GLY A 123 -5.11 8.83 15.40
CA GLY A 123 -3.77 8.29 15.63
C GLY A 123 -3.73 6.76 15.75
N GLN A 124 -4.57 6.04 15.00
CA GLN A 124 -4.68 4.59 15.03
C GLN A 124 -4.11 3.96 13.78
N THR A 125 -3.32 2.90 13.97
CA THR A 125 -2.92 1.99 12.89
C THR A 125 -4.09 1.12 12.47
N ALA A 126 -4.32 0.98 11.15
CA ALA A 126 -5.44 0.24 10.60
C ALA A 126 -5.11 -0.43 9.27
N ILE A 127 -5.80 -1.51 8.96
CA ILE A 127 -5.79 -2.16 7.65
C ILE A 127 -7.19 -2.15 7.05
N ALA A 128 -7.31 -1.90 5.75
CA ALA A 128 -8.57 -2.10 5.05
C ALA A 128 -8.75 -3.59 4.72
N VAL A 129 -9.93 -4.10 5.01
CA VAL A 129 -10.26 -5.52 4.83
C VAL A 129 -11.55 -5.70 4.04
N ASN A 130 -11.64 -6.79 3.31
CA ASN A 130 -12.84 -7.28 2.68
C ASN A 130 -13.31 -8.54 3.43
N THR A 131 -14.58 -8.56 3.83
CA THR A 131 -15.19 -9.68 4.57
C THR A 131 -15.98 -10.64 3.65
N SER A 132 -15.91 -10.45 2.33
CA SER A 132 -16.47 -11.37 1.34
C SER A 132 -15.72 -12.71 1.33
N ALA A 133 -16.16 -13.66 0.51
CA ALA A 133 -15.48 -14.93 0.31
C ALA A 133 -14.03 -14.72 -0.13
N VAL A 134 -13.10 -15.38 0.54
CA VAL A 134 -11.65 -15.23 0.40
C VAL A 134 -11.07 -16.44 -0.32
N SER A 135 -10.21 -16.21 -1.32
CA SER A 135 -9.47 -17.29 -1.98
C SER A 135 -8.25 -17.73 -1.15
N ASP A 136 -7.73 -18.93 -1.47
CA ASP A 136 -6.55 -19.45 -0.75
C ASP A 136 -5.28 -18.63 -0.98
N GLU A 137 -5.20 -17.87 -2.07
CA GLU A 137 -4.04 -17.05 -2.42
C GLU A 137 -4.00 -15.69 -1.71
N GLU A 138 -5.09 -15.28 -1.06
CA GLU A 138 -5.21 -13.96 -0.45
C GLU A 138 -4.60 -13.91 0.96
N VAL A 139 -4.21 -12.69 1.37
CA VAL A 139 -3.70 -12.44 2.73
C VAL A 139 -4.89 -12.32 3.68
N LYS A 140 -5.10 -13.35 4.49
CA LYS A 140 -6.21 -13.49 5.44
C LYS A 140 -5.85 -12.86 6.78
N TYR A 141 -6.87 -12.50 7.56
CA TYR A 141 -6.67 -11.95 8.90
C TYR A 141 -7.55 -12.61 9.95
N THR A 142 -7.07 -12.59 11.19
CA THR A 142 -7.86 -12.85 12.40
C THR A 142 -7.75 -11.68 13.36
N VAL A 143 -8.68 -11.60 14.32
CA VAL A 143 -8.65 -10.57 15.38
C VAL A 143 -8.59 -11.23 16.76
N ASN A 144 -8.09 -10.49 17.74
CA ASN A 144 -8.13 -10.87 19.14
C ASN A 144 -9.47 -10.44 19.78
N GLU A 145 -9.63 -10.69 21.09
CA GLU A 145 -10.82 -10.36 21.88
C GLU A 145 -11.16 -8.88 21.89
N ASN A 146 -10.17 -8.00 21.63
CA ASN A 146 -10.34 -6.55 21.57
C ASN A 146 -10.64 -6.05 20.15
N GLY A 147 -10.82 -6.94 19.16
CA GLY A 147 -11.05 -6.58 17.76
C GLY A 147 -9.80 -6.08 17.01
N LEU A 148 -8.60 -6.22 17.60
CA LEU A 148 -7.35 -5.87 16.94
C LEU A 148 -6.83 -7.05 16.12
N VAL A 149 -6.17 -6.76 14.99
CA VAL A 149 -5.55 -7.79 14.14
C VAL A 149 -4.56 -8.61 14.96
N LYS A 150 -4.76 -9.93 14.96
CA LYS A 150 -3.91 -10.91 15.64
C LYS A 150 -2.95 -11.59 14.68
N GLU A 151 -3.47 -12.01 13.52
CA GLU A 151 -2.71 -12.69 12.47
C GLU A 151 -3.05 -12.07 11.13
N LEU A 152 -2.05 -11.96 10.26
CA LEU A 152 -2.19 -11.44 8.90
C LEU A 152 -1.22 -12.22 8.00
N SER A 153 -1.73 -13.21 7.25
CA SER A 153 -0.91 -14.07 6.40
C SER A 153 -1.77 -14.85 5.41
N LYS A 154 -1.16 -15.35 4.34
CA LYS A 154 -1.78 -16.30 3.42
C LYS A 154 -2.08 -17.65 4.08
N THR A 155 -1.31 -18.01 5.09
CA THR A 155 -1.40 -19.30 5.81
C THR A 155 -2.41 -19.30 6.96
N VAL A 156 -3.08 -18.18 7.23
CA VAL A 156 -4.11 -18.09 8.27
C VAL A 156 -5.25 -19.06 7.97
N VAL A 157 -5.62 -19.86 8.97
CA VAL A 157 -6.77 -20.78 8.94
C VAL A 157 -7.96 -20.13 9.64
N GLY A 158 -9.14 -20.21 9.03
CA GLY A 158 -10.36 -19.61 9.61
C GLY A 158 -10.35 -18.08 9.60
N GLY A 159 -9.71 -17.48 8.59
CA GLY A 159 -9.68 -16.02 8.43
C GLY A 159 -11.07 -15.40 8.29
N LEU A 160 -11.24 -14.21 8.85
CA LEU A 160 -12.48 -13.43 8.81
C LEU A 160 -12.72 -12.70 7.48
N GLY A 161 -11.69 -12.64 6.64
CA GLY A 161 -11.68 -11.94 5.37
C GLY A 161 -10.25 -11.78 4.86
N GLU A 162 -10.07 -10.90 3.89
CA GLU A 162 -8.77 -10.60 3.26
C GLU A 162 -8.34 -9.15 3.50
N SER A 163 -7.02 -8.92 3.56
CA SER A 163 -6.44 -7.58 3.47
C SER A 163 -6.43 -7.13 2.01
N VAL A 164 -7.00 -5.96 1.74
CA VAL A 164 -7.07 -5.43 0.37
C VAL A 164 -5.81 -4.65 -0.06
N GLY A 165 -4.77 -4.66 0.77
CA GLY A 165 -3.51 -3.98 0.47
C GLY A 165 -3.57 -2.46 0.56
N ILE A 166 -4.44 -1.91 1.41
CA ILE A 166 -4.53 -0.48 1.74
C ILE A 166 -4.51 -0.35 3.26
N ASN A 167 -3.54 0.40 3.79
CA ASN A 167 -3.24 0.40 5.21
C ASN A 167 -2.85 1.79 5.70
N VAL A 168 -2.96 2.00 7.02
CA VAL A 168 -2.50 3.20 7.73
C VAL A 168 -1.55 2.78 8.84
N ILE A 169 -0.39 3.41 8.93
CA ILE A 169 0.46 3.37 10.12
C ILE A 169 0.39 4.70 10.86
N ALA A 170 0.04 4.66 12.13
CA ALA A 170 0.09 5.82 13.00
C ALA A 170 1.54 6.29 13.22
N ALA A 171 1.72 7.57 13.48
CA ALA A 171 3.04 8.13 13.73
C ALA A 171 3.76 7.45 14.91
N SER A 172 3.02 7.05 15.95
CA SER A 172 3.53 6.32 17.12
C SER A 172 4.12 4.95 16.78
N ASP A 173 3.54 4.26 15.80
CA ASP A 173 3.85 2.87 15.51
C ASP A 173 4.87 2.73 14.37
N LYS A 174 5.11 3.82 13.62
CA LYS A 174 5.97 3.81 12.43
C LYS A 174 7.40 3.30 12.70
N ALA A 175 8.01 3.72 13.80
CA ALA A 175 9.35 3.28 14.15
C ALA A 175 9.43 1.77 14.45
N ALA A 176 8.40 1.23 15.11
CA ALA A 176 8.30 -0.20 15.40
C ALA A 176 8.10 -1.01 14.10
N LEU A 177 7.26 -0.53 13.18
CA LEU A 177 7.07 -1.16 11.88
C LEU A 177 8.35 -1.15 11.04
N ILE A 178 9.06 0.00 10.97
CA ILE A 178 10.36 0.09 10.27
C ILE A 178 11.33 -0.97 10.79
N LYS A 179 11.45 -1.13 12.12
CA LYS A 179 12.31 -2.14 12.71
C LYS A 179 11.90 -3.56 12.29
N ARG A 180 10.61 -3.89 12.31
CA ARG A 180 10.10 -5.21 11.89
C ARG A 180 10.35 -5.48 10.42
N LEU A 181 10.12 -4.51 9.55
CA LEU A 181 10.38 -4.65 8.11
C LEU A 181 11.88 -4.82 7.79
N ASP A 182 12.76 -4.26 8.62
CA ASP A 182 14.20 -4.44 8.50
C ASP A 182 14.64 -5.89 8.82
N GLU A 183 13.99 -6.48 9.84
CA GLU A 183 14.21 -7.85 10.31
C GLU A 183 13.60 -8.93 9.38
N CYS A 184 12.60 -8.58 8.53
CA CYS A 184 11.97 -9.50 7.58
C CYS A 184 12.95 -9.99 6.52
N ASP A 185 12.74 -11.21 6.03
CA ASP A 185 13.48 -11.72 4.88
C ASP A 185 13.15 -10.95 3.60
N ASP A 186 14.06 -10.98 2.63
CA ASP A 186 13.92 -10.23 1.37
C ASP A 186 12.68 -10.64 0.57
N GLN A 187 12.20 -11.88 0.73
CA GLN A 187 11.04 -12.43 0.03
C GLN A 187 9.73 -12.35 0.81
N ASP A 188 9.76 -11.80 2.04
CA ASP A 188 8.55 -11.70 2.86
C ASP A 188 7.57 -10.67 2.29
N TYR A 189 6.29 -11.00 2.49
CA TYR A 189 5.20 -10.04 2.45
C TYR A 189 4.99 -9.45 3.87
N PHE A 190 4.42 -8.28 3.96
CA PHE A 190 4.02 -7.69 5.24
C PHE A 190 2.57 -8.00 5.54
#